data_c41af6c9d9c368c85ebc69008c0b5f6a
#
_entry.id   c41af6c9d9c368c85ebc69008c0b5f6a
#
_cell.length_a   1.000
_cell.length_b   1.000
_cell.length_c   1.000
_cell.angle_alpha   90.00
_cell.angle_beta   90.00
_cell.angle_gamma   90.00
#
_symmetry.space_group_name_H-M   'P 1'
#
loop_
_entity.id
_entity.type
_entity.pdbx_description
1 polymer ?
#
loop_
_entity_poly.entity_id
_entity_poly.type
_entity_poly.pdbx_seq_one_letter_code
_entity_poly.pdbx_strand_id
1 'polypeptide(L)' 'GSKGEPVKILQRALGIKDDGIFGKITYKILMVFQKEHNLIVDGICGKATWAIIINK' A
#
# COMPACT_ATOMS: atom_id res chain seq x y z
N GLY A 1 -11.79 -2.50 6.42
CA GLY A 1 -10.69 -1.85 5.74
C GLY A 1 -10.90 -0.37 5.53
N SER A 2 -9.83 0.29 5.19
CA SER A 2 -9.87 1.72 4.89
C SER A 2 -10.34 1.97 3.47
N LYS A 3 -10.94 3.13 3.25
CA LYS A 3 -11.36 3.57 1.92
C LYS A 3 -11.05 5.05 1.76
N GLY A 4 -11.08 5.51 0.50
CA GLY A 4 -10.96 6.92 0.16
C GLY A 4 -9.65 7.26 -0.52
N GLU A 5 -9.30 8.54 -0.55
CA GLU A 5 -8.14 9.04 -1.28
C GLU A 5 -6.80 8.45 -0.85
N PRO A 6 -6.51 8.30 0.45
CA PRO A 6 -5.23 7.67 0.83
C PRO A 6 -5.06 6.26 0.27
N VAL A 7 -6.14 5.48 0.24
CA VAL A 7 -6.10 4.12 -0.32
C VAL A 7 -5.84 4.16 -1.82
N LYS A 8 -6.46 5.11 -2.53
CA LYS A 8 -6.24 5.27 -3.97
C LYS A 8 -4.79 5.60 -4.28
N ILE A 9 -4.19 6.50 -3.51
CA ILE A 9 -2.78 6.86 -3.69
C ILE A 9 -1.90 5.63 -3.50
N LEU A 10 -2.16 4.85 -2.47
CA LEU A 10 -1.44 3.62 -2.20
C LEU A 10 -1.57 2.64 -3.37
N GLN A 11 -2.78 2.44 -3.86
CA GLN A 11 -3.05 1.51 -4.95
C GLN A 11 -2.34 1.92 -6.24
N ARG A 12 -2.30 3.20 -6.55
CA ARG A 12 -1.57 3.72 -7.72
C ARG A 12 -0.07 3.45 -7.56
N ALA A 13 0.47 3.67 -6.37
CA ALA A 13 1.88 3.40 -6.10
C ALA A 13 2.22 1.92 -6.23
N LEU A 14 1.28 1.06 -5.88
CA LEU A 14 1.45 -0.39 -5.98
C LEU A 14 1.20 -0.92 -7.41
N GLY A 15 0.70 -0.07 -8.30
CA GLY A 15 0.44 -0.47 -9.69
C GLY A 15 -0.83 -1.30 -9.86
N ILE A 16 -1.78 -1.17 -8.97
CA ILE A 16 -3.05 -1.89 -9.04
C ILE A 16 -4.21 -0.91 -9.21
N LYS A 17 -5.41 -1.45 -9.45
CA LYS A 17 -6.60 -0.64 -9.66
C LYS A 17 -6.90 0.24 -8.44
N ASP A 18 -7.05 1.54 -8.67
CA ASP A 18 -7.28 2.51 -7.60
C ASP A 18 -8.78 2.72 -7.36
N ASP A 19 -9.44 1.68 -6.87
CA ASP A 19 -10.86 1.73 -6.55
C ASP A 19 -11.16 2.36 -5.18
N GLY A 20 -10.13 2.67 -4.42
CA GLY A 20 -10.29 3.28 -3.10
C GLY A 20 -10.75 2.31 -2.02
N ILE A 21 -10.77 1.02 -2.30
CA ILE A 21 -11.21 0.00 -1.36
C ILE A 21 -10.01 -0.89 -0.98
N PHE A 22 -9.70 -0.93 0.30
CA PHE A 22 -8.60 -1.76 0.80
C PHE A 22 -9.11 -3.18 1.02
N GLY A 23 -8.95 -4.01 -0.03
CA GLY A 23 -9.39 -5.40 0.00
C GLY A 23 -8.23 -6.38 0.06
N LYS A 24 -8.54 -7.67 -0.15
CA LYS A 24 -7.54 -8.74 -0.09
C LYS A 24 -6.39 -8.54 -1.07
N ILE A 25 -6.68 -8.10 -2.29
CA ILE A 25 -5.68 -7.90 -3.32
C ILE A 25 -4.72 -6.77 -2.91
N THR A 26 -5.26 -5.65 -2.45
CA THR A 26 -4.45 -4.53 -1.97
C THR A 26 -3.56 -4.97 -0.81
N TYR A 27 -4.12 -5.73 0.12
CA TYR A 27 -3.39 -6.23 1.27
C TYR A 27 -2.20 -7.12 0.86
N LYS A 28 -2.43 -8.07 -0.05
CA LYS A 28 -1.37 -8.95 -0.54
C LYS A 28 -0.26 -8.18 -1.25
N ILE A 29 -0.64 -7.26 -2.12
CA ILE A 29 0.33 -6.46 -2.87
C ILE A 29 1.12 -5.55 -1.92
N LEU A 30 0.45 -5.00 -0.91
CA LEU A 30 1.13 -4.18 0.10
C LEU A 30 2.18 -5.01 0.85
N MET A 31 1.87 -6.23 1.22
CA MET A 31 2.84 -7.11 1.89
C MET A 31 4.05 -7.39 1.01
N VAL A 32 3.84 -7.65 -0.27
CA VAL A 32 4.93 -7.86 -1.21
C VAL A 32 5.80 -6.61 -1.33
N PHE A 33 5.17 -5.45 -1.41
CA PHE A 33 5.87 -4.17 -1.46
C PHE A 33 6.74 -3.98 -0.22
N GLN A 34 6.20 -4.25 0.95
CA GLN A 34 6.93 -4.12 2.22
C GLN A 34 8.13 -5.06 2.24
N LYS A 35 7.95 -6.29 1.80
CA LYS A 35 9.02 -7.26 1.74
C LYS A 35 10.15 -6.82 0.81
N GLU A 36 9.79 -6.31 -0.37
CA GLU A 36 10.76 -5.87 -1.37
C GLU A 36 11.59 -4.67 -0.88
N HIS A 37 11.01 -3.85 -0.04
CA HIS A 37 11.68 -2.66 0.51
C HIS A 37 12.25 -2.89 1.91
N ASN A 38 12.34 -4.15 2.35
CA ASN A 38 12.89 -4.53 3.65
C ASN A 38 12.17 -3.86 4.82
N LEU A 39 10.88 -3.69 4.68
CA LEU A 39 10.03 -3.14 5.74
C LEU A 39 9.42 -4.29 6.55
N ILE A 40 8.82 -3.94 7.68
CA ILE A 40 8.05 -4.89 8.45
C ILE A 40 6.82 -5.29 7.65
N VAL A 41 6.68 -6.59 7.35
CA VAL A 41 5.58 -7.10 6.54
C VAL A 41 4.39 -7.37 7.46
N ASP A 42 3.58 -6.35 7.69
CA ASP A 42 2.40 -6.43 8.54
C ASP A 42 1.09 -6.13 7.81
N GLY A 43 1.19 -5.76 6.53
CA GLY A 43 0.02 -5.39 5.74
C GLY A 43 -0.60 -4.06 6.14
N ILE A 44 0.11 -3.27 6.93
CA ILE A 44 -0.35 -1.95 7.39
C ILE A 44 0.50 -0.87 6.76
N CYS A 45 -0.14 0.10 6.12
CA CYS A 45 0.58 1.21 5.50
C CYS A 45 0.93 2.26 6.55
N GLY A 46 2.01 2.02 7.27
CA GLY A 46 2.51 2.95 8.28
C GLY A 46 3.45 4.00 7.70
N LYS A 47 4.08 4.79 8.57
CA LYS A 47 4.98 5.88 8.16
C LYS A 47 6.09 5.43 7.24
N ALA A 48 6.74 4.31 7.53
CA ALA A 48 7.85 3.81 6.73
C ALA A 48 7.40 3.45 5.31
N THR A 49 6.26 2.81 5.19
CA THR A 49 5.69 2.45 3.89
C THR A 49 5.30 3.72 3.12
N TRP A 50 4.61 4.65 3.77
CA TRP A 50 4.20 5.90 3.15
C TRP A 50 5.39 6.74 2.68
N ALA A 51 6.48 6.76 3.46
CA ALA A 51 7.67 7.50 3.09
C ALA A 51 8.23 7.02 1.75
N ILE A 52 8.24 5.72 1.52
CA ILE A 52 8.71 5.14 0.26
C ILE A 52 7.74 5.46 -0.87
N ILE A 53 6.45 5.36 -0.62
CA ILE A 53 5.41 5.62 -1.63
C ILE A 53 5.46 7.07 -2.09
N ILE A 54 5.58 8.00 -1.16
CA ILE A 54 5.60 9.44 -1.45
C ILE A 54 6.88 9.85 -2.20
N ASN A 55 8.00 9.23 -1.88
CA ASN A 55 9.30 9.56 -2.48
C ASN A 55 9.55 8.90 -3.83
N LYS A 56 8.60 8.17 -4.33
CA LYS A 56 8.75 7.48 -5.60
C LYS A 56 8.64 8.37 -6.84
#